data_7a9b8b39a3da63d5a5029c7c48776a8e
#
_entry.id   7a9b8b39a3da63d5a5029c7c48776a8e
#
_cell.length_a   1.000
_cell.length_b   1.000
_cell.length_c   1.000
_cell.angle_alpha   90.00
_cell.angle_beta   90.00
_cell.angle_gamma   90.00
#
_symmetry.space_group_name_H-M   'P 1'
#
loop_
_entity.id
_entity.type
_entity.pdbx_description
1 polymer ?
#
loop_
_entity_poly.entity_id
_entity_poly.type
_entity_poly.pdbx_seq_one_letter_code
_entity_poly.pdbx_strand_id
1 'polypeptide(L)'
;MSTTENVRPLLTSTCSANLSKDYFTNRVDRYHVFNSRELADYYARIHHAVCSLSFQVLPDAHSAAGYLMDWPTANGAPSPLDDAENFAAYASTVLNPLIQPTEKAALTPKDTSQTYVYPVAQFTPLLKPDSSTEFPAVTAILRLLSGLPAFSGARWLFTAGYFNIHPVLSSLLIASTSPSHTASTTRGTVLTASPWANGFYGSPGISGMLPAAYTHLSARFLDRVAEAQRTNSIELREWRRGTVGEPGGWTYHAKGLWITLPKEEHPSLTFVGSSNYTKRSYSLDLEVGALVVTGDQELKRKLAAETEWLQEHSEPISRDDLRKTERRVSWNVRLAMWIVEKVGGAL
;
A
#
# COMPACT_ATOMS: atom_id res chain seq x y z
N MET A 1 18.04 -26.91 33.79
CA MET A 1 18.58 -25.80 33.01
C MET A 1 18.27 -26.08 31.55
N SER A 2 17.19 -25.52 31.04
CA SER A 2 16.80 -25.63 29.63
C SER A 2 17.23 -24.32 29.00
N THR A 3 18.31 -24.35 28.23
CA THR A 3 18.71 -23.24 27.37
C THR A 3 17.73 -23.18 26.20
N THR A 4 16.71 -22.33 26.29
CA THR A 4 15.97 -21.89 25.11
C THR A 4 16.95 -21.10 24.25
N GLU A 5 17.61 -21.75 23.30
CA GLU A 5 18.28 -21.04 22.22
C GLU A 5 17.23 -20.14 21.55
N ASN A 6 17.40 -18.84 21.66
CA ASN A 6 16.64 -17.86 20.90
C ASN A 6 16.91 -18.11 19.41
N VAL A 7 16.06 -18.90 18.77
CA VAL A 7 16.10 -19.11 17.31
C VAL A 7 15.74 -17.76 16.68
N ARG A 8 16.75 -17.00 16.28
CA ARG A 8 16.55 -15.74 15.58
C ARG A 8 16.05 -16.05 14.15
N PRO A 9 15.04 -15.34 13.67
CA PRO A 9 14.55 -15.57 12.32
C PRO A 9 15.65 -15.30 11.29
N LEU A 10 15.83 -16.22 10.33
CA LEU A 10 16.73 -16.05 9.18
C LEU A 10 15.99 -15.47 7.98
N LEU A 11 14.66 -15.61 7.96
CA LEU A 11 13.80 -15.19 6.87
C LEU A 11 12.78 -14.19 7.40
N THR A 12 12.49 -13.17 6.60
CA THR A 12 11.36 -12.27 6.80
C THR A 12 10.52 -12.19 5.56
N SER A 13 9.22 -12.04 5.71
CA SER A 13 8.29 -11.80 4.62
C SER A 13 7.65 -10.42 4.81
N THR A 14 7.67 -9.62 3.76
CA THR A 14 6.91 -8.37 3.69
C THR A 14 5.76 -8.57 2.72
N CYS A 15 4.54 -8.28 3.17
CA CYS A 15 3.33 -8.46 2.40
C CYS A 15 2.29 -7.41 2.77
N SER A 16 1.24 -7.30 1.96
CA SER A 16 0.05 -6.52 2.27
C SER A 16 -1.08 -7.37 2.87
N ALA A 17 -0.83 -8.65 3.10
CA ALA A 17 -1.81 -9.62 3.56
C ALA A 17 -1.98 -9.61 5.09
N ASN A 18 -3.22 -9.85 5.53
CA ASN A 18 -3.55 -10.12 6.92
C ASN A 18 -3.60 -11.63 7.20
N LEU A 19 -3.56 -12.01 8.47
CA LEU A 19 -3.66 -13.41 8.90
C LEU A 19 -5.14 -13.84 8.95
N SER A 20 -5.81 -13.92 7.81
CA SER A 20 -7.16 -14.47 7.70
C SER A 20 -7.24 -15.54 6.60
N LYS A 21 -8.26 -16.40 6.68
CA LYS A 21 -8.46 -17.52 5.75
C LYS A 21 -8.42 -17.07 4.28
N ASP A 22 -9.02 -15.93 3.95
CA ASP A 22 -9.15 -15.45 2.58
C ASP A 22 -7.81 -15.25 1.89
N TYR A 23 -6.79 -14.77 2.63
CA TYR A 23 -5.45 -14.56 2.06
C TYR A 23 -4.73 -15.86 1.72
N PHE A 24 -5.19 -16.99 2.24
CA PHE A 24 -4.66 -18.32 1.93
C PHE A 24 -5.53 -19.11 0.96
N THR A 25 -6.63 -18.53 0.46
CA THR A 25 -7.59 -19.24 -0.40
C THR A 25 -7.94 -18.48 -1.68
N ASN A 26 -8.65 -17.36 -1.59
CA ASN A 26 -9.28 -16.69 -2.72
C ASN A 26 -9.14 -15.14 -2.69
N ARG A 27 -8.05 -14.64 -2.09
CA ARG A 27 -7.68 -13.22 -2.13
C ARG A 27 -6.32 -13.03 -2.75
N VAL A 28 -6.25 -12.20 -3.79
CA VAL A 28 -4.99 -11.82 -4.43
C VAL A 28 -4.27 -10.79 -3.57
N ASP A 29 -3.04 -11.12 -3.22
CA ASP A 29 -2.13 -10.20 -2.53
C ASP A 29 -0.67 -10.47 -2.90
N ARG A 30 0.27 -9.69 -2.38
CA ARG A 30 1.71 -9.76 -2.66
C ARG A 30 2.49 -10.22 -1.44
N TYR A 31 3.49 -11.06 -1.71
CA TYR A 31 4.40 -11.58 -0.69
C TYR A 31 5.83 -11.56 -1.21
N HIS A 32 6.72 -10.85 -0.52
CA HIS A 32 8.16 -10.89 -0.79
C HIS A 32 8.88 -11.52 0.39
N VAL A 33 9.68 -12.53 0.13
CA VAL A 33 10.50 -13.21 1.14
C VAL A 33 11.95 -12.78 0.98
N PHE A 34 12.53 -12.28 2.05
CA PHE A 34 13.93 -11.85 2.11
C PHE A 34 14.73 -12.83 2.98
N ASN A 35 15.78 -13.40 2.40
CA ASN A 35 16.75 -14.22 3.14
C ASN A 35 17.87 -13.31 3.66
N SER A 36 17.56 -12.56 4.72
CA SER A 36 18.50 -11.66 5.39
C SER A 36 18.20 -11.61 6.89
N ARG A 37 19.19 -12.02 7.68
CA ARG A 37 19.10 -11.93 9.14
C ARG A 37 18.96 -10.49 9.61
N GLU A 38 19.70 -9.57 9.03
CA GLU A 38 19.67 -8.15 9.43
C GLU A 38 18.27 -7.56 9.21
N LEU A 39 17.66 -7.88 8.07
CA LEU A 39 16.30 -7.41 7.75
C LEU A 39 15.25 -8.08 8.64
N ALA A 40 15.41 -9.38 8.93
CA ALA A 40 14.52 -10.09 9.85
C ALA A 40 14.61 -9.54 11.27
N ASP A 41 15.83 -9.29 11.78
CA ASP A 41 16.06 -8.67 13.09
C ASP A 41 15.49 -7.23 13.14
N TYR A 42 15.56 -6.49 12.04
CA TYR A 42 14.97 -5.15 11.93
C TYR A 42 13.45 -5.19 12.09
N TYR A 43 12.76 -6.01 11.30
CA TYR A 43 11.29 -6.11 11.39
C TYR A 43 10.82 -6.71 12.71
N ALA A 44 11.59 -7.64 13.31
CA ALA A 44 11.31 -8.14 14.65
C ALA A 44 11.37 -7.02 15.70
N ARG A 45 12.33 -6.11 15.61
CA ARG A 45 12.42 -4.94 16.52
C ARG A 45 11.23 -4.00 16.34
N ILE A 46 10.82 -3.72 15.10
CA ILE A 46 9.61 -2.92 14.82
C ILE A 46 8.38 -3.60 15.44
N HIS A 47 8.22 -4.91 15.21
CA HIS A 47 7.10 -5.67 15.79
C HIS A 47 7.08 -5.60 17.31
N HIS A 48 8.21 -5.84 17.98
CA HIS A 48 8.29 -5.74 19.45
C HIS A 48 7.97 -4.33 19.96
N ALA A 49 8.45 -3.29 19.26
CA ALA A 49 8.16 -1.91 19.61
C ALA A 49 6.65 -1.61 19.51
N VAL A 50 5.99 -2.04 18.43
CA VAL A 50 4.54 -1.86 18.26
C VAL A 50 3.77 -2.67 19.32
N CYS A 51 4.19 -3.91 19.62
CA CYS A 51 3.56 -4.71 20.67
C CYS A 51 3.64 -4.02 22.04
N SER A 52 4.77 -3.39 22.40
CA SER A 52 4.92 -2.66 23.65
C SER A 52 4.09 -1.35 23.74
N LEU A 53 3.47 -0.97 22.65
CA LEU A 53 2.56 0.18 22.51
C LEU A 53 1.11 -0.26 22.22
N SER A 54 0.78 -1.51 22.50
CA SER A 54 -0.51 -2.10 22.13
C SER A 54 -1.24 -2.68 23.33
N PHE A 55 -2.57 -2.68 23.25
CA PHE A 55 -3.42 -3.45 24.14
C PHE A 55 -3.24 -4.95 23.89
N GLN A 56 -3.28 -5.74 24.94
CA GLN A 56 -3.43 -7.18 24.86
C GLN A 56 -4.91 -7.53 24.75
N VAL A 57 -5.26 -8.39 23.80
CA VAL A 57 -6.62 -8.92 23.67
C VAL A 57 -6.71 -10.22 24.43
N LEU A 58 -7.58 -10.27 25.43
CA LEU A 58 -7.80 -11.44 26.27
C LEU A 58 -9.20 -12.00 26.03
N PRO A 59 -9.37 -13.35 25.90
CA PRO A 59 -10.70 -13.94 25.83
C PRO A 59 -11.52 -13.61 27.07
N ASP A 60 -12.78 -13.20 26.87
CA ASP A 60 -13.74 -12.97 27.96
C ASP A 60 -15.15 -13.40 27.55
N ALA A 61 -15.61 -14.50 28.15
CA ALA A 61 -16.94 -15.04 27.87
C ALA A 61 -18.11 -14.17 28.40
N HIS A 62 -17.83 -13.22 29.29
CA HIS A 62 -18.82 -12.32 29.85
C HIS A 62 -18.97 -11.03 29.07
N SER A 63 -18.00 -10.69 28.23
CA SER A 63 -18.09 -9.56 27.32
C SER A 63 -18.98 -9.87 26.12
N ALA A 64 -19.83 -8.92 25.72
CA ALA A 64 -20.64 -9.04 24.51
C ALA A 64 -19.78 -9.20 23.24
N ALA A 65 -18.54 -8.74 23.26
CA ALA A 65 -17.56 -8.88 22.19
C ALA A 65 -16.81 -10.22 22.22
N GLY A 66 -16.92 -11.01 23.31
CA GLY A 66 -16.17 -12.24 23.52
C GLY A 66 -14.72 -12.03 23.95
N TYR A 67 -14.31 -10.79 24.16
CA TYR A 67 -12.95 -10.42 24.60
C TYR A 67 -12.96 -9.11 25.40
N LEU A 68 -11.86 -8.88 26.12
CA LEU A 68 -11.50 -7.59 26.69
C LEU A 68 -10.13 -7.13 26.16
N MET A 69 -9.90 -5.83 26.22
CA MET A 69 -8.59 -5.23 25.94
C MET A 69 -7.97 -4.79 27.26
N ASP A 70 -6.81 -5.35 27.56
CA ASP A 70 -6.02 -5.01 28.73
C ASP A 70 -4.78 -4.21 28.33
N TRP A 71 -4.45 -3.16 29.10
CA TRP A 71 -3.19 -2.44 28.91
C TRP A 71 -2.12 -3.09 29.81
N PRO A 72 -1.14 -3.82 29.23
CA PRO A 72 -0.16 -4.54 30.01
C PRO A 72 0.66 -3.60 30.90
N THR A 73 0.82 -3.93 32.16
CA THR A 73 1.67 -3.19 33.11
C THR A 73 3.15 -3.19 32.72
N ALA A 74 3.55 -4.13 31.85
CA ALA A 74 4.89 -4.20 31.28
C ALA A 74 5.14 -3.16 30.16
N ASN A 75 4.10 -2.53 29.65
CA ASN A 75 4.25 -1.43 28.68
C ASN A 75 4.89 -0.23 29.39
N GLY A 76 5.94 0.34 28.79
CA GLY A 76 6.63 1.50 29.36
C GLY A 76 5.85 2.81 29.22
N ALA A 77 4.86 2.86 28.33
CA ALA A 77 3.98 4.01 28.14
C ALA A 77 2.72 3.92 29.03
N PRO A 78 2.10 5.05 29.42
CA PRO A 78 0.73 5.05 29.92
C PRO A 78 -0.23 4.56 28.82
N SER A 79 -1.42 4.10 29.23
CA SER A 79 -2.48 3.79 28.25
C SER A 79 -2.85 5.04 27.45
N PRO A 80 -3.03 4.94 26.13
CA PRO A 80 -3.48 6.08 25.31
C PRO A 80 -4.90 6.57 25.65
N LEU A 81 -5.69 5.75 26.37
CA LEU A 81 -7.01 6.13 26.87
C LEU A 81 -6.92 6.99 28.13
N ASP A 82 -5.84 6.86 28.90
CA ASP A 82 -5.63 7.60 30.14
C ASP A 82 -4.81 8.87 29.90
N ASP A 83 -3.75 8.78 29.08
CA ASP A 83 -2.85 9.90 28.79
C ASP A 83 -2.28 9.80 27.36
N ALA A 84 -3.05 10.29 26.37
CA ALA A 84 -2.71 10.23 24.96
C ALA A 84 -1.45 11.05 24.61
N GLU A 85 -1.16 12.14 25.34
CA GLU A 85 0.00 12.99 25.08
C GLU A 85 1.30 12.30 25.50
N ASN A 86 1.38 11.81 26.72
CA ASN A 86 2.55 11.09 27.20
C ASN A 86 2.72 9.74 26.48
N PHE A 87 1.63 9.07 26.10
CA PHE A 87 1.69 7.91 25.23
C PHE A 87 2.38 8.22 23.91
N ALA A 88 1.94 9.27 23.19
CA ALA A 88 2.53 9.65 21.90
C ALA A 88 3.99 10.12 22.02
N ALA A 89 4.33 10.84 23.11
CA ALA A 89 5.70 11.22 23.42
C ALA A 89 6.60 9.99 23.62
N TYR A 90 6.16 9.04 24.42
CA TYR A 90 6.89 7.79 24.65
C TYR A 90 6.99 6.95 23.35
N ALA A 91 5.91 6.79 22.60
CA ALA A 91 5.90 6.09 21.33
C ALA A 91 6.95 6.65 20.36
N SER A 92 7.06 7.99 20.28
CA SER A 92 8.10 8.66 19.49
C SER A 92 9.51 8.27 19.93
N THR A 93 9.78 8.18 21.24
CA THR A 93 11.12 7.79 21.74
C THR A 93 11.49 6.35 21.40
N VAL A 94 10.50 5.46 21.31
CA VAL A 94 10.70 4.05 20.98
C VAL A 94 10.83 3.82 19.48
N LEU A 95 9.99 4.47 18.66
CA LEU A 95 9.88 4.20 17.21
C LEU A 95 10.89 5.00 16.37
N ASN A 96 11.14 6.27 16.71
CA ASN A 96 12.04 7.13 15.93
C ASN A 96 13.44 6.50 15.68
N PRO A 97 14.14 5.96 16.69
CA PRO A 97 15.46 5.38 16.47
C PRO A 97 15.46 4.16 15.54
N LEU A 98 14.30 3.49 15.39
CA LEU A 98 14.18 2.30 14.56
C LEU A 98 13.98 2.63 13.08
N ILE A 99 13.32 3.76 12.77
CA ILE A 99 12.95 4.11 11.40
C ILE A 99 13.84 5.16 10.77
N GLN A 100 14.73 5.80 11.55
CA GLN A 100 15.68 6.77 10.99
C GLN A 100 16.79 6.05 10.22
N PRO A 101 17.25 6.62 9.09
CA PRO A 101 18.40 6.11 8.38
C PRO A 101 19.63 6.10 9.29
N THR A 102 20.34 4.98 9.33
CA THR A 102 21.67 4.96 9.95
C THR A 102 22.69 5.57 8.99
N GLU A 103 23.76 6.20 9.50
CA GLU A 103 24.82 6.78 8.66
C GLU A 103 25.41 5.78 7.65
N LYS A 104 25.41 4.48 7.99
CA LYS A 104 25.82 3.39 7.08
C LYS A 104 24.87 3.19 5.89
N ALA A 105 23.60 3.60 6.00
CA ALA A 105 22.62 3.48 4.92
C ALA A 105 22.81 4.54 3.81
N ALA A 106 23.62 5.55 4.03
CA ALA A 106 23.98 6.58 3.04
C ALA A 106 24.97 6.09 1.98
N LEU A 107 25.27 4.79 1.94
CA LEU A 107 26.18 4.21 0.94
C LEU A 107 25.51 4.29 -0.45
N THR A 108 26.12 5.05 -1.34
CA THR A 108 25.84 4.96 -2.77
C THR A 108 26.04 3.51 -3.22
N PRO A 109 25.05 2.90 -3.90
CA PRO A 109 25.20 1.54 -4.43
C PRO A 109 26.49 1.45 -5.25
N LYS A 110 27.44 0.66 -4.80
CA LYS A 110 28.73 0.48 -5.49
C LYS A 110 28.63 -0.53 -6.63
N ASP A 111 27.65 -1.41 -6.55
CA ASP A 111 27.42 -2.48 -7.52
C ASP A 111 25.97 -2.41 -8.01
N THR A 112 25.82 -2.04 -9.28
CA THR A 112 24.49 -1.91 -9.92
C THR A 112 23.88 -3.26 -10.27
N SER A 113 24.57 -4.38 -10.10
CA SER A 113 24.03 -5.73 -10.30
C SER A 113 23.32 -6.26 -9.05
N GLN A 114 23.55 -5.63 -7.89
CA GLN A 114 23.01 -6.08 -6.61
C GLN A 114 21.57 -5.60 -6.39
N THR A 115 20.94 -6.21 -5.38
CA THR A 115 19.62 -5.82 -4.86
C THR A 115 19.79 -5.10 -3.54
N TYR A 116 19.16 -3.94 -3.43
CA TYR A 116 19.11 -3.12 -2.22
C TYR A 116 17.70 -3.09 -1.70
N VAL A 117 17.54 -3.30 -0.40
CA VAL A 117 16.24 -3.27 0.29
C VAL A 117 16.28 -2.17 1.35
N TYR A 118 15.40 -1.20 1.20
CA TYR A 118 15.27 -0.07 2.11
C TYR A 118 13.95 -0.21 2.86
N PRO A 119 13.96 -0.60 4.15
CA PRO A 119 12.77 -0.60 4.97
C PRO A 119 12.16 0.80 5.05
N VAL A 120 10.85 0.87 4.97
CA VAL A 120 10.08 2.12 5.13
C VAL A 120 8.94 1.90 6.13
N ALA A 121 8.58 2.95 6.85
CA ALA A 121 7.50 2.91 7.82
C ALA A 121 6.71 4.22 7.82
N GLN A 122 5.42 4.11 8.11
CA GLN A 122 4.51 5.23 8.27
C GLN A 122 3.82 5.10 9.62
N PHE A 123 4.24 5.92 10.59
CA PHE A 123 3.75 5.89 11.97
C PHE A 123 3.27 7.27 12.41
N THR A 124 2.74 8.07 11.51
CA THR A 124 2.29 9.46 11.72
C THR A 124 1.49 9.66 13.02
N PRO A 125 0.51 8.78 13.38
CA PRO A 125 -0.24 8.95 14.62
C PRO A 125 0.60 8.88 15.89
N LEU A 126 1.75 8.20 15.83
CA LEU A 126 2.61 7.90 16.97
C LEU A 126 3.89 8.75 17.03
N LEU A 127 4.17 9.56 16.02
CA LEU A 127 5.43 10.30 15.90
C LEU A 127 5.21 11.81 16.02
N LYS A 128 5.93 12.43 16.95
CA LYS A 128 5.92 13.89 17.15
C LYS A 128 7.35 14.41 17.37
N PRO A 129 7.95 15.15 16.38
CA PRO A 129 7.42 15.40 15.04
C PRO A 129 7.32 14.12 14.20
N ASP A 130 6.45 14.14 13.17
CA ASP A 130 6.35 13.01 12.25
C ASP A 130 7.63 12.85 11.43
N SER A 131 8.28 11.73 11.61
CA SER A 131 9.52 11.32 10.95
C SER A 131 9.33 10.04 10.11
N SER A 132 8.09 9.70 9.79
CA SER A 132 7.75 8.59 8.92
C SER A 132 8.50 8.64 7.61
N THR A 133 8.89 7.49 7.08
CA THR A 133 9.79 7.39 5.92
C THR A 133 9.11 6.94 4.64
N GLU A 134 7.94 6.29 4.68
CA GLU A 134 7.29 5.76 3.49
C GLU A 134 6.79 6.88 2.56
N PHE A 135 5.95 7.79 3.05
CA PHE A 135 5.41 8.87 2.21
C PHE A 135 6.51 9.76 1.60
N PRO A 136 7.54 10.18 2.35
CA PRO A 136 8.69 10.88 1.77
C PRO A 136 9.41 10.08 0.70
N ALA A 137 9.66 8.76 0.91
CA ALA A 137 10.36 7.92 -0.05
C ALA A 137 9.57 7.75 -1.35
N VAL A 138 8.27 7.40 -1.27
CA VAL A 138 7.40 7.29 -2.45
C VAL A 138 7.33 8.61 -3.19
N THR A 139 7.14 9.71 -2.47
CA THR A 139 7.08 11.06 -3.05
C THR A 139 8.38 11.45 -3.74
N ALA A 140 9.53 11.15 -3.14
CA ALA A 140 10.85 11.46 -3.73
C ALA A 140 11.05 10.68 -5.04
N ILE A 141 10.77 9.39 -5.08
CA ILE A 141 10.87 8.56 -6.29
C ILE A 141 9.96 9.10 -7.40
N LEU A 142 8.71 9.42 -7.09
CA LEU A 142 7.78 9.94 -8.10
C LEU A 142 8.17 11.34 -8.59
N ARG A 143 8.79 12.18 -7.75
CA ARG A 143 9.37 13.46 -8.17
C ARG A 143 10.54 13.28 -9.13
N LEU A 144 11.42 12.31 -8.87
CA LEU A 144 12.51 11.97 -9.79
C LEU A 144 11.96 11.53 -11.16
N LEU A 145 10.94 10.66 -11.17
CA LEU A 145 10.29 10.21 -12.41
C LEU A 145 9.64 11.35 -13.19
N SER A 146 9.04 12.31 -12.50
CA SER A 146 8.31 13.41 -13.14
C SER A 146 9.21 14.59 -13.52
N GLY A 147 10.36 14.77 -12.87
CA GLY A 147 11.18 15.98 -12.99
C GLY A 147 12.52 15.81 -13.72
N LEU A 148 13.07 14.60 -13.78
CA LEU A 148 14.40 14.42 -14.36
C LEU A 148 14.35 13.84 -15.78
N PRO A 149 15.00 14.47 -16.77
CA PRO A 149 15.07 13.98 -18.16
C PRO A 149 15.61 12.54 -18.28
N ALA A 150 16.49 12.13 -17.36
CA ALA A 150 17.03 10.77 -17.32
C ALA A 150 15.96 9.69 -17.16
N PHE A 151 14.81 10.01 -16.58
CA PHE A 151 13.67 9.10 -16.40
C PHE A 151 12.58 9.27 -17.47
N SER A 152 12.82 10.12 -18.48
CA SER A 152 11.89 10.27 -19.60
C SER A 152 11.75 8.92 -20.32
N GLY A 153 10.53 8.40 -20.35
CA GLY A 153 10.24 7.10 -20.94
C GLY A 153 10.20 5.94 -19.93
N ALA A 154 10.39 6.20 -18.65
CA ALA A 154 10.08 5.20 -17.61
C ALA A 154 8.62 4.76 -17.69
N ARG A 155 8.36 3.52 -17.28
CA ARG A 155 7.01 2.95 -17.15
C ARG A 155 6.76 2.59 -15.70
N TRP A 156 5.50 2.62 -15.30
CA TRP A 156 5.13 2.21 -13.96
C TRP A 156 3.80 1.45 -13.93
N LEU A 157 3.70 0.51 -13.00
CA LEU A 157 2.46 -0.12 -12.58
C LEU A 157 2.22 0.27 -11.11
N PHE A 158 1.07 0.86 -10.84
CA PHE A 158 0.59 1.14 -9.48
C PHE A 158 -0.62 0.29 -9.20
N THR A 159 -0.67 -0.35 -8.02
CA THR A 159 -1.86 -1.09 -7.61
C THR A 159 -2.25 -0.80 -6.17
N ALA A 160 -3.56 -0.68 -5.96
CA ALA A 160 -4.21 -0.72 -4.67
C ALA A 160 -5.62 -1.28 -4.86
N GLY A 161 -5.97 -2.33 -4.12
CA GLY A 161 -7.30 -2.93 -4.17
C GLY A 161 -8.39 -1.92 -3.76
N TYR A 162 -8.07 -1.03 -2.83
CA TYR A 162 -8.92 0.08 -2.36
C TYR A 162 -8.38 1.41 -2.90
N PHE A 163 -8.72 1.71 -4.16
CA PHE A 163 -8.10 2.81 -4.91
C PHE A 163 -8.64 4.18 -4.51
N ASN A 164 -7.92 4.84 -3.60
CA ASN A 164 -8.10 6.25 -3.23
C ASN A 164 -6.75 6.93 -3.00
N ILE A 165 -5.93 6.94 -4.04
CA ILE A 165 -4.54 7.42 -3.96
C ILE A 165 -4.45 8.86 -3.44
N HIS A 166 -3.50 9.10 -2.54
CA HIS A 166 -3.20 10.43 -1.98
C HIS A 166 -3.02 11.47 -3.09
N PRO A 167 -3.63 12.67 -3.00
CA PRO A 167 -3.64 13.66 -4.08
C PRO A 167 -2.25 14.04 -4.61
N VAL A 168 -1.25 14.15 -3.73
CA VAL A 168 0.14 14.43 -4.11
C VAL A 168 0.70 13.31 -4.97
N LEU A 169 0.54 12.04 -4.56
CA LEU A 169 1.04 10.90 -5.32
C LEU A 169 0.33 10.75 -6.66
N SER A 170 -0.99 10.95 -6.69
CA SER A 170 -1.76 10.94 -7.92
C SER A 170 -1.27 12.02 -8.92
N SER A 171 -1.01 13.25 -8.43
CA SER A 171 -0.47 14.33 -9.28
C SER A 171 0.90 13.98 -9.83
N LEU A 172 1.79 13.40 -9.02
CA LEU A 172 3.13 13.00 -9.44
C LEU A 172 3.11 11.83 -10.43
N LEU A 173 2.25 10.82 -10.24
CA LEU A 173 2.07 9.73 -11.20
C LEU A 173 1.59 10.25 -12.55
N ILE A 174 0.61 11.15 -12.56
CA ILE A 174 0.12 11.76 -13.79
C ILE A 174 1.22 12.59 -14.46
N ALA A 175 1.97 13.38 -13.70
CA ALA A 175 3.06 14.22 -14.21
C ALA A 175 4.25 13.41 -14.74
N SER A 176 4.47 12.19 -14.23
CA SER A 176 5.59 11.33 -14.67
C SER A 176 5.43 10.76 -16.08
N THR A 177 4.25 10.92 -16.69
CA THR A 177 3.98 10.54 -18.07
C THR A 177 3.95 11.77 -18.96
N SER A 178 4.57 11.70 -20.14
CA SER A 178 4.52 12.80 -21.11
C SER A 178 3.23 12.75 -21.94
N PRO A 179 2.70 13.91 -22.40
CA PRO A 179 1.63 13.91 -23.41
C PRO A 179 2.18 13.24 -24.67
N SER A 180 1.56 12.16 -25.09
CA SER A 180 1.92 11.52 -26.34
C SER A 180 0.95 11.99 -27.42
N HIS A 181 1.44 12.76 -28.41
CA HIS A 181 0.70 13.10 -29.63
C HIS A 181 0.89 12.05 -30.73
N THR A 182 1.79 11.10 -30.53
CA THR A 182 2.12 10.04 -31.48
C THR A 182 2.06 8.68 -30.80
N ALA A 183 1.44 7.72 -31.46
CA ALA A 183 1.30 6.31 -31.14
C ALA A 183 1.19 5.94 -29.63
N SER A 184 0.07 5.42 -29.29
CA SER A 184 -0.37 4.91 -28.00
C SER A 184 0.61 3.89 -27.40
N THR A 185 1.57 4.36 -26.61
CA THR A 185 2.30 3.47 -25.69
C THR A 185 1.92 3.84 -24.27
N THR A 186 1.14 2.98 -23.62
CA THR A 186 0.83 3.10 -22.18
C THR A 186 2.13 3.12 -21.39
N ARG A 187 2.32 4.15 -20.60
CA ARG A 187 3.50 4.32 -19.75
C ARG A 187 3.18 4.14 -18.28
N GLY A 188 1.94 4.40 -17.88
CA GLY A 188 1.44 4.25 -16.54
C GLY A 188 0.20 3.36 -16.51
N THR A 189 0.19 2.37 -15.65
CA THR A 189 -0.97 1.50 -15.42
C THR A 189 -1.38 1.59 -13.95
N VAL A 190 -2.65 1.89 -13.72
CA VAL A 190 -3.30 1.75 -12.42
C VAL A 190 -4.14 0.49 -12.45
N LEU A 191 -3.91 -0.42 -11.49
CA LEU A 191 -4.66 -1.65 -11.32
C LEU A 191 -5.41 -1.61 -9.99
N THR A 192 -6.72 -1.84 -10.02
CA THR A 192 -7.56 -1.83 -8.82
C THR A 192 -8.57 -2.98 -8.82
N ALA A 193 -9.21 -3.23 -7.68
CA ALA A 193 -10.34 -4.16 -7.64
C ALA A 193 -11.53 -3.61 -8.41
N SER A 194 -12.17 -4.44 -9.23
CA SER A 194 -13.53 -4.12 -9.70
C SER A 194 -14.50 -4.10 -8.50
N PRO A 195 -15.69 -3.50 -8.62
CA PRO A 195 -16.69 -3.55 -7.56
C PRO A 195 -16.98 -5.00 -7.09
N TRP A 196 -17.00 -5.96 -7.99
CA TRP A 196 -17.30 -7.38 -7.72
C TRP A 196 -16.12 -8.17 -7.12
N ALA A 197 -14.91 -7.64 -7.20
CA ALA A 197 -13.71 -8.20 -6.56
C ALA A 197 -13.29 -7.41 -5.30
N ASN A 198 -14.10 -6.42 -4.88
CA ASN A 198 -13.86 -5.66 -3.67
C ASN A 198 -14.30 -6.45 -2.43
N GLY A 199 -13.47 -6.52 -1.40
CA GLY A 199 -13.75 -7.29 -0.18
C GLY A 199 -15.00 -6.84 0.59
N PHE A 200 -15.54 -5.66 0.29
CA PHE A 200 -16.78 -5.14 0.88
C PHE A 200 -18.01 -5.36 0.00
N TYR A 201 -17.87 -6.06 -1.14
CA TYR A 201 -19.02 -6.33 -2.00
C TYR A 201 -20.06 -7.18 -1.28
N GLY A 202 -21.33 -6.72 -1.29
CA GLY A 202 -22.42 -7.39 -0.58
C GLY A 202 -22.39 -7.26 0.94
N SER A 203 -21.46 -6.48 1.52
CA SER A 203 -21.43 -6.24 2.96
C SER A 203 -22.64 -5.45 3.43
N PRO A 204 -23.17 -5.70 4.64
CA PRO A 204 -24.31 -4.94 5.18
C PRO A 204 -23.91 -3.51 5.57
N GLY A 205 -24.88 -2.61 5.58
CA GLY A 205 -24.73 -1.24 6.08
C GLY A 205 -23.80 -0.37 5.24
N ILE A 206 -23.05 0.52 5.89
CA ILE A 206 -22.19 1.51 5.25
C ILE A 206 -21.03 0.84 4.47
N SER A 207 -20.52 -0.28 4.96
CA SER A 207 -19.44 -1.01 4.30
C SER A 207 -19.82 -1.46 2.89
N GLY A 208 -21.09 -1.82 2.65
CA GLY A 208 -21.59 -2.18 1.32
C GLY A 208 -21.61 -1.03 0.32
N MET A 209 -21.44 0.22 0.76
CA MET A 209 -21.31 1.39 -0.12
C MET A 209 -19.89 1.58 -0.66
N LEU A 210 -18.88 0.93 -0.06
CA LEU A 210 -17.47 1.14 -0.40
C LEU A 210 -17.13 0.75 -1.85
N PRO A 211 -17.61 -0.36 -2.44
CA PRO A 211 -17.33 -0.67 -3.84
C PRO A 211 -17.79 0.43 -4.80
N ALA A 212 -18.97 1.02 -4.57
CA ALA A 212 -19.48 2.14 -5.36
C ALA A 212 -18.69 3.43 -5.10
N ALA A 213 -18.23 3.66 -3.86
CA ALA A 213 -17.35 4.78 -3.53
C ALA A 213 -16.02 4.71 -4.29
N TYR A 214 -15.37 3.55 -4.34
CA TYR A 214 -14.14 3.36 -5.12
C TYR A 214 -14.36 3.50 -6.62
N THR A 215 -15.53 3.08 -7.16
CA THR A 215 -15.90 3.36 -8.55
C THR A 215 -15.96 4.87 -8.81
N HIS A 216 -16.53 5.64 -7.88
CA HIS A 216 -16.55 7.11 -7.99
C HIS A 216 -15.16 7.72 -7.97
N LEU A 217 -14.27 7.23 -7.11
CA LEU A 217 -12.89 7.71 -7.00
C LEU A 217 -12.08 7.36 -8.26
N SER A 218 -12.28 6.17 -8.82
CA SER A 218 -11.69 5.77 -10.12
C SER A 218 -12.13 6.70 -11.25
N ALA A 219 -13.41 7.09 -11.26
CA ALA A 219 -13.92 8.06 -12.23
C ALA A 219 -13.25 9.43 -12.09
N ARG A 220 -13.10 9.94 -10.86
CA ARG A 220 -12.39 11.21 -10.58
C ARG A 220 -10.91 11.14 -10.99
N PHE A 221 -10.26 9.99 -10.81
CA PHE A 221 -8.89 9.82 -11.30
C PHE A 221 -8.81 9.91 -12.81
N LEU A 222 -9.70 9.23 -13.55
CA LEU A 222 -9.75 9.31 -15.01
C LEU A 222 -10.08 10.72 -15.51
N ASP A 223 -10.92 11.49 -14.79
CA ASP A 223 -11.15 12.91 -15.11
C ASP A 223 -9.84 13.72 -15.03
N ARG A 224 -9.05 13.54 -13.95
CA ARG A 224 -7.76 14.21 -13.79
C ARG A 224 -6.73 13.80 -14.86
N VAL A 225 -6.73 12.52 -15.25
CA VAL A 225 -5.89 12.02 -16.36
C VAL A 225 -6.27 12.72 -17.68
N ALA A 226 -7.57 12.87 -17.92
CA ALA A 226 -8.08 13.56 -19.12
C ALA A 226 -7.75 15.07 -19.10
N GLU A 227 -7.99 15.76 -17.98
CA GLU A 227 -7.63 17.16 -17.78
C GLU A 227 -6.13 17.41 -18.01
N ALA A 228 -5.29 16.48 -17.57
CA ALA A 228 -3.85 16.52 -17.80
C ALA A 228 -3.42 16.11 -19.21
N GLN A 229 -4.34 15.74 -20.11
CA GLN A 229 -4.08 15.24 -21.46
C GLN A 229 -3.18 13.99 -21.49
N ARG A 230 -3.43 13.03 -20.59
CA ARG A 230 -2.64 11.79 -20.42
C ARG A 230 -3.41 10.51 -20.74
N THR A 231 -4.60 10.61 -21.35
CA THR A 231 -5.46 9.45 -21.65
C THR A 231 -4.82 8.38 -22.54
N ASN A 232 -3.85 8.77 -23.39
CA ASN A 232 -3.09 7.82 -24.22
C ASN A 232 -1.83 7.27 -23.52
N SER A 233 -1.51 7.78 -22.33
CA SER A 233 -0.28 7.42 -21.60
C SER A 233 -0.57 6.70 -20.29
N ILE A 234 -1.77 6.86 -19.73
CA ILE A 234 -2.18 6.24 -18.46
C ILE A 234 -3.45 5.43 -18.68
N GLU A 235 -3.39 4.19 -18.25
CA GLU A 235 -4.49 3.23 -18.29
C GLU A 235 -4.96 2.90 -16.87
N LEU A 236 -6.27 2.84 -16.65
CA LEU A 236 -6.88 2.25 -15.47
C LEU A 236 -7.42 0.88 -15.83
N ARG A 237 -7.06 -0.14 -15.06
CA ARG A 237 -7.53 -1.52 -15.19
C ARG A 237 -8.26 -1.96 -13.93
N GLU A 238 -9.34 -2.70 -14.11
CA GLU A 238 -10.04 -3.35 -13.00
C GLU A 238 -9.84 -4.85 -13.03
N TRP A 239 -9.40 -5.40 -11.91
CA TRP A 239 -9.22 -6.82 -11.71
C TRP A 239 -10.54 -7.48 -11.30
N ARG A 240 -10.85 -8.62 -11.93
CA ARG A 240 -12.03 -9.42 -11.58
C ARG A 240 -11.83 -10.89 -11.94
N ARG A 241 -12.07 -11.75 -10.94
CA ARG A 241 -12.21 -13.20 -11.13
C ARG A 241 -13.45 -13.66 -10.38
N GLY A 242 -14.53 -13.85 -11.12
CA GLY A 242 -15.85 -14.14 -10.54
C GLY A 242 -16.46 -12.95 -9.77
N THR A 243 -17.28 -13.24 -8.79
CA THR A 243 -17.94 -12.27 -7.89
C THR A 243 -17.76 -12.72 -6.44
N VAL A 244 -17.35 -11.82 -5.58
CA VAL A 244 -17.18 -12.08 -4.13
C VAL A 244 -18.48 -12.64 -3.53
N GLY A 245 -18.38 -13.71 -2.75
CA GLY A 245 -19.52 -14.39 -2.14
C GLY A 245 -20.15 -15.47 -3.02
N GLU A 246 -19.78 -15.56 -4.31
CA GLU A 246 -20.21 -16.60 -5.22
C GLU A 246 -19.12 -17.68 -5.38
N PRO A 247 -19.49 -18.94 -5.77
CA PRO A 247 -18.50 -19.99 -6.04
C PRO A 247 -17.47 -19.55 -7.09
N GLY A 248 -16.19 -19.72 -6.78
CA GLY A 248 -15.09 -19.30 -7.67
C GLY A 248 -14.80 -17.81 -7.65
N GLY A 249 -15.49 -17.02 -6.83
CA GLY A 249 -15.23 -15.58 -6.66
C GLY A 249 -13.98 -15.29 -5.84
N TRP A 250 -13.17 -14.33 -6.30
CA TRP A 250 -11.96 -13.88 -5.65
C TRP A 250 -12.02 -12.40 -5.32
N THR A 251 -11.30 -11.99 -4.27
CA THR A 251 -11.04 -10.59 -3.96
C THR A 251 -9.66 -10.17 -4.42
N TYR A 252 -9.50 -8.89 -4.75
CA TYR A 252 -8.22 -8.29 -5.08
C TYR A 252 -7.81 -7.29 -3.99
N HIS A 253 -6.62 -7.50 -3.41
CA HIS A 253 -6.14 -6.69 -2.30
C HIS A 253 -4.68 -6.27 -2.42
N ALA A 254 -4.00 -6.64 -3.51
CA ALA A 254 -2.60 -6.31 -3.74
C ALA A 254 -2.34 -4.79 -3.74
N LYS A 255 -1.20 -4.40 -3.19
CA LYS A 255 -0.72 -3.01 -3.14
C LYS A 255 0.73 -2.95 -3.59
N GLY A 256 1.09 -1.89 -4.28
CA GLY A 256 2.47 -1.68 -4.69
C GLY A 256 2.65 -0.71 -5.84
N LEU A 257 3.91 -0.42 -6.08
CA LEU A 257 4.38 0.37 -7.20
C LEU A 257 5.60 -0.33 -7.80
N TRP A 258 5.59 -0.59 -9.10
CA TRP A 258 6.74 -1.06 -9.87
C TRP A 258 7.15 0.00 -10.85
N ILE A 259 8.45 0.17 -11.02
CA ILE A 259 9.03 1.13 -11.97
C ILE A 259 10.03 0.41 -12.86
N THR A 260 9.80 0.53 -14.16
CA THR A 260 10.71 0.12 -15.21
C THR A 260 11.43 1.35 -15.72
N LEU A 261 12.75 1.40 -15.61
CA LEU A 261 13.57 2.52 -16.07
C LEU A 261 13.57 2.63 -17.61
N PRO A 262 13.90 3.81 -18.17
CA PRO A 262 14.04 3.96 -19.61
C PRO A 262 15.01 2.94 -20.19
N LYS A 263 14.67 2.35 -21.34
CA LYS A 263 15.46 1.32 -22.05
C LYS A 263 15.53 -0.04 -21.34
N GLU A 264 14.95 -0.19 -20.14
CA GLU A 264 14.81 -1.49 -19.50
C GLU A 264 13.50 -2.17 -19.94
N GLU A 265 13.53 -3.49 -19.96
CA GLU A 265 12.38 -4.33 -20.30
C GLU A 265 11.54 -4.62 -19.05
N HIS A 266 12.20 -4.89 -17.93
CA HIS A 266 11.62 -5.34 -16.68
C HIS A 266 11.74 -4.31 -15.57
N PRO A 267 10.85 -4.35 -14.54
CA PRO A 267 10.92 -3.46 -13.39
C PRO A 267 12.24 -3.65 -12.62
N SER A 268 12.88 -2.53 -12.28
CA SER A 268 14.08 -2.50 -11.44
C SER A 268 13.84 -1.93 -10.05
N LEU A 269 12.61 -1.45 -9.79
CA LEU A 269 12.22 -0.90 -8.50
C LEU A 269 10.79 -1.33 -8.18
N THR A 270 10.55 -1.71 -6.91
CA THR A 270 9.20 -1.92 -6.39
C THR A 270 9.08 -1.50 -4.93
N PHE A 271 7.91 -0.95 -4.59
CA PHE A 271 7.46 -0.83 -3.20
C PHE A 271 6.55 -2.01 -2.87
N VAL A 272 6.80 -2.64 -1.73
CA VAL A 272 5.98 -3.73 -1.15
C VAL A 272 5.69 -3.41 0.31
N GLY A 273 4.44 -3.49 0.72
CA GLY A 273 4.00 -3.17 2.09
C GLY A 273 2.49 -3.20 2.21
N SER A 274 1.98 -2.75 3.35
CA SER A 274 0.55 -2.79 3.69
C SER A 274 -0.23 -1.55 3.24
N SER A 275 0.46 -0.45 2.93
CA SER A 275 -0.14 0.84 2.56
C SER A 275 -1.01 0.78 1.31
N ASN A 276 -2.21 1.35 1.37
CA ASN A 276 -3.05 1.62 0.21
C ASN A 276 -2.72 2.95 -0.48
N TYR A 277 -1.68 3.64 -0.03
CA TYR A 277 -1.24 4.95 -0.56
C TYR A 277 -2.31 6.03 -0.48
N THR A 278 -3.22 5.93 0.47
CA THR A 278 -4.34 6.88 0.70
C THR A 278 -3.94 7.98 1.68
N LYS A 279 -4.79 9.01 1.81
CA LYS A 279 -4.63 9.97 2.92
C LYS A 279 -4.68 9.27 4.27
N ARG A 280 -5.55 8.26 4.42
CA ARG A 280 -5.69 7.48 5.63
C ARG A 280 -4.40 6.75 5.97
N SER A 281 -3.81 6.03 5.00
CA SER A 281 -2.54 5.31 5.19
C SER A 281 -1.42 6.23 5.70
N TYR A 282 -1.40 7.50 5.25
CA TYR A 282 -0.35 8.44 5.62
C TYR A 282 -0.68 9.34 6.81
N SER A 283 -1.86 9.21 7.42
CA SER A 283 -2.24 10.05 8.56
C SER A 283 -2.79 9.28 9.76
N LEU A 284 -3.36 8.11 9.57
CA LEU A 284 -4.11 7.38 10.60
C LEU A 284 -3.67 5.94 10.80
N ASP A 285 -3.17 5.27 9.76
CA ASP A 285 -2.78 3.87 9.82
C ASP A 285 -1.29 3.74 10.25
N LEU A 286 -0.92 2.56 10.74
CA LEU A 286 0.47 2.18 10.98
C LEU A 286 0.86 1.21 9.85
N GLU A 287 1.83 1.63 9.04
CA GLU A 287 2.23 0.90 7.85
C GLU A 287 3.73 0.59 7.88
N VAL A 288 4.09 -0.58 7.41
CA VAL A 288 5.49 -1.00 7.26
C VAL A 288 5.67 -1.67 5.92
N GLY A 289 6.76 -1.36 5.25
CA GLY A 289 7.07 -1.89 3.94
C GLY A 289 8.55 -1.84 3.61
N ALA A 290 8.85 -2.08 2.35
CA ALA A 290 10.19 -1.98 1.79
C ALA A 290 10.16 -1.37 0.39
N LEU A 291 11.15 -0.53 0.11
CA LEU A 291 11.57 -0.18 -1.23
C LEU A 291 12.66 -1.16 -1.66
N VAL A 292 12.44 -1.89 -2.74
CA VAL A 292 13.40 -2.81 -3.35
C VAL A 292 13.92 -2.19 -4.64
N VAL A 293 15.24 -2.03 -4.76
CA VAL A 293 15.91 -1.55 -5.97
C VAL A 293 16.89 -2.63 -6.42
N THR A 294 16.80 -3.06 -7.66
CA THR A 294 17.62 -4.18 -8.15
C THR A 294 18.20 -3.97 -9.52
N GLY A 295 19.45 -4.36 -9.68
CA GLY A 295 20.09 -4.56 -10.98
C GLY A 295 20.15 -6.03 -11.39
N ASP A 296 19.79 -6.95 -10.49
CA ASP A 296 19.80 -8.38 -10.75
C ASP A 296 18.74 -8.76 -11.81
N GLN A 297 19.19 -9.39 -12.89
CA GLN A 297 18.32 -9.69 -14.04
C GLN A 297 17.31 -10.81 -13.76
N GLU A 298 17.63 -11.73 -12.84
CA GLU A 298 16.68 -12.78 -12.47
C GLU A 298 15.55 -12.19 -11.62
N LEU A 299 15.89 -11.33 -10.64
CA LEU A 299 14.88 -10.65 -9.83
C LEU A 299 14.01 -9.71 -10.68
N LYS A 300 14.60 -8.96 -11.63
CA LYS A 300 13.82 -8.14 -12.58
C LYS A 300 12.80 -8.97 -13.36
N ARG A 301 13.18 -10.15 -13.85
CA ARG A 301 12.23 -11.07 -14.53
C ARG A 301 11.15 -11.57 -13.58
N LYS A 302 11.46 -11.88 -12.32
CA LYS A 302 10.47 -12.27 -11.31
C LYS A 302 9.49 -11.13 -11.01
N LEU A 303 9.97 -9.88 -10.91
CA LEU A 303 9.10 -8.70 -10.76
C LEU A 303 8.20 -8.49 -11.97
N ALA A 304 8.70 -8.72 -13.20
CA ALA A 304 7.88 -8.67 -14.41
C ALA A 304 6.78 -9.75 -14.38
N ALA A 305 7.14 -11.00 -14.09
CA ALA A 305 6.18 -12.09 -13.97
C ALA A 305 5.12 -11.83 -12.88
N GLU A 306 5.51 -11.20 -11.75
CA GLU A 306 4.56 -10.75 -10.73
C GLU A 306 3.56 -9.73 -11.31
N THR A 307 4.03 -8.74 -12.05
CA THR A 307 3.15 -7.72 -12.66
C THR A 307 2.23 -8.31 -13.72
N GLU A 308 2.69 -9.28 -14.51
CA GLU A 308 1.88 -10.00 -15.50
C GLU A 308 0.79 -10.81 -14.81
N TRP A 309 1.14 -11.59 -13.78
CA TRP A 309 0.18 -12.38 -13.02
C TRP A 309 -0.89 -11.52 -12.34
N LEU A 310 -0.52 -10.38 -11.75
CA LEU A 310 -1.47 -9.45 -11.15
C LEU A 310 -2.47 -8.90 -12.17
N GLN A 311 -2.07 -8.77 -13.43
CA GLN A 311 -2.90 -8.24 -14.51
C GLN A 311 -3.72 -9.31 -15.26
N GLU A 312 -3.48 -10.61 -15.04
CA GLU A 312 -4.07 -11.73 -15.80
C GLU A 312 -5.60 -11.65 -15.89
N HIS A 313 -6.27 -11.25 -14.81
CA HIS A 313 -7.73 -11.12 -14.74
C HIS A 313 -8.20 -9.67 -14.74
N SER A 314 -7.48 -8.77 -15.40
CA SER A 314 -7.83 -7.36 -15.42
C SER A 314 -8.16 -6.86 -16.82
N GLU A 315 -9.13 -5.95 -16.88
CA GLU A 315 -9.55 -5.30 -18.11
C GLU A 315 -9.37 -3.79 -18.01
N PRO A 316 -8.97 -3.13 -19.11
CA PRO A 316 -8.94 -1.68 -19.15
C PRO A 316 -10.35 -1.11 -19.00
N ILE A 317 -10.45 -0.04 -18.22
CA ILE A 317 -11.71 0.65 -17.94
C ILE A 317 -11.62 2.10 -18.42
N SER A 318 -12.59 2.47 -19.24
CA SER A 318 -12.78 3.84 -19.70
C SER A 318 -13.77 4.62 -18.81
N ARG A 319 -13.82 5.92 -19.03
CA ARG A 319 -14.81 6.79 -18.39
C ARG A 319 -16.25 6.38 -18.76
N ASP A 320 -16.48 5.89 -19.98
CA ASP A 320 -17.80 5.46 -20.43
C ASP A 320 -18.22 4.14 -19.81
N ASP A 321 -17.27 3.23 -19.56
CA ASP A 321 -17.55 2.00 -18.82
C ASP A 321 -18.03 2.30 -17.39
N LEU A 322 -17.46 3.30 -16.73
CA LEU A 322 -17.89 3.72 -15.38
C LEU A 322 -19.25 4.40 -15.33
N ARG A 323 -19.84 4.78 -16.49
CA ARG A 323 -21.18 5.34 -16.62
C ARG A 323 -22.26 4.30 -16.87
N LYS A 324 -21.89 3.05 -17.16
CA LYS A 324 -22.84 1.95 -17.38
C LYS A 324 -23.75 1.73 -16.18
N THR A 325 -24.97 1.27 -16.44
CA THR A 325 -26.02 1.12 -15.40
C THR A 325 -25.56 0.25 -14.23
N GLU A 326 -24.86 -0.86 -14.49
CA GLU A 326 -24.33 -1.76 -13.47
C GLU A 326 -23.25 -1.17 -12.57
N ARG A 327 -22.64 -0.04 -13.00
CA ARG A 327 -21.61 0.70 -12.28
C ARG A 327 -22.08 2.03 -11.74
N ARG A 328 -23.38 2.30 -11.85
CA ARG A 328 -23.96 3.58 -11.47
C ARG A 328 -23.82 3.83 -9.97
N VAL A 329 -23.07 4.84 -9.62
CA VAL A 329 -22.92 5.29 -8.23
C VAL A 329 -24.18 6.09 -7.86
N SER A 330 -24.91 5.61 -6.85
CA SER A 330 -26.12 6.25 -6.35
C SER A 330 -25.82 7.61 -5.71
N TRP A 331 -26.83 8.48 -5.67
CA TRP A 331 -26.66 9.84 -5.13
C TRP A 331 -26.31 9.85 -3.63
N ASN A 332 -26.84 8.90 -2.85
CA ASN A 332 -26.53 8.75 -1.43
C ASN A 332 -25.06 8.41 -1.18
N VAL A 333 -24.42 7.57 -2.01
CA VAL A 333 -22.98 7.30 -1.95
C VAL A 333 -22.18 8.57 -2.24
N ARG A 334 -22.56 9.33 -3.27
CA ARG A 334 -21.91 10.60 -3.61
C ARG A 334 -22.02 11.63 -2.50
N LEU A 335 -23.20 11.73 -1.88
CA LEU A 335 -23.43 12.63 -0.74
C LEU A 335 -22.60 12.19 0.47
N ALA A 336 -22.58 10.89 0.79
CA ALA A 336 -21.78 10.36 1.88
C ALA A 336 -20.27 10.66 1.66
N MET A 337 -19.77 10.45 0.45
CA MET A 337 -18.42 10.78 0.07
C MET A 337 -18.09 12.26 0.25
N TRP A 338 -18.99 13.14 -0.20
CA TRP A 338 -18.84 14.58 -0.04
C TRP A 338 -18.81 15.00 1.45
N ILE A 339 -19.68 14.40 2.29
CA ILE A 339 -19.67 14.66 3.74
C ILE A 339 -18.33 14.22 4.34
N VAL A 340 -17.87 13.00 4.05
CA VAL A 340 -16.60 12.46 4.55
C VAL A 340 -15.43 13.38 4.17
N GLU A 341 -15.38 13.85 2.92
CA GLU A 341 -14.35 14.81 2.48
C GLU A 341 -14.42 16.15 3.25
N LYS A 342 -15.62 16.65 3.54
CA LYS A 342 -15.82 17.95 4.23
C LYS A 342 -15.49 17.91 5.71
N VAL A 343 -15.74 16.79 6.38
CA VAL A 343 -15.39 16.64 7.81
C VAL A 343 -13.95 16.17 8.02
N GLY A 344 -13.13 16.15 6.96
CA GLY A 344 -11.72 15.73 7.04
C GLY A 344 -11.54 14.23 7.18
N GLY A 345 -12.59 13.45 6.92
CA GLY A 345 -12.52 11.99 6.93
C GLY A 345 -11.61 11.48 5.81
N ALA A 346 -10.90 10.40 6.10
CA ALA A 346 -10.08 9.67 5.14
C ALA A 346 -10.72 8.31 4.82
N LEU A 347 -10.92 8.03 3.54
CA LEU A 347 -11.28 6.71 3.03
C LEU A 347 -10.02 5.95 2.70
#